data_dd08a691ea66724facdd561536f5a61b
#
_entry.id   dd08a691ea66724facdd561536f5a61b
#
_cell.length_a   1.000
_cell.length_b   1.000
_cell.length_c   1.000
_cell.angle_alpha   90.00
_cell.angle_beta   90.00
_cell.angle_gamma   90.00
#
_symmetry.space_group_name_H-M   'P 1'
#
loop_
_entity.id
_entity.type
_entity.pdbx_description
1 polymer ?
#
loop_
_entity_poly.entity_id
_entity_poly.type
_entity_poly.pdbx_seq_one_letter_code
_entity_poly.pdbx_strand_id
1 'polypeptide(L)'
;MISKDEIMAFANETGLAPTVVEKDYVLGWLLAGIYKNAILSSSWIFKGGTCIKKCYFETYRFSEDLDFTLKDQSHLEAGFLTEQFSSISNWIGENVGLVIPSDRSKFDIHPNKRNTISCEGRIYYESYFVAGKRELPKVKVDLTADELLALPPVERKIFHGYSDDPDEGISAKCYSFEELFAEKVRALSERGRPRDLYDVVNLYRNENIPTPSVLRDLLGKKCAFKNIATPTLDGILIFKDELLANWEPMLGHQLPALLSIDTYLEALPAFFSWLERITPSIGSTSISIPSILNSVSTEGAAYRPRYGHLRLTNMRGESLEIIRFAAGNRLCVDLGYQGSTRRVEPYSLRETQAGNILLYAVKSQTGEIRGYRVDKIESASVTNQVFRPRYLVELSPSSQLSAPRRFGDTSSLGLPRRSGESMRSKSTRNSSGPKHQFKCSYCGKVFTKSTYSTSLNPHKNKSGWACPGRIGYFVKTIY
;
A
#
# COMPACT_ATOMS: atom_id res chain seq x y z
N MET A 1 14.30 -11.14 12.86
CA MET A 1 14.00 -9.69 12.77
C MET A 1 15.02 -9.02 11.87
N ILE A 2 14.61 -8.18 10.95
CA ILE A 2 15.52 -7.39 10.10
C ILE A 2 16.50 -6.59 10.93
N SER A 3 17.62 -6.17 10.34
CA SER A 3 18.65 -5.42 11.06
C SER A 3 18.22 -3.98 11.36
N LYS A 4 18.81 -3.39 12.38
CA LYS A 4 18.63 -1.96 12.67
C LYS A 4 19.02 -1.09 11.48
N ASP A 5 20.08 -1.47 10.75
CA ASP A 5 20.57 -0.73 9.59
C ASP A 5 19.58 -0.77 8.43
N GLU A 6 18.85 -1.87 8.23
CA GLU A 6 17.78 -1.96 7.22
C GLU A 6 16.62 -1.01 7.57
N ILE A 7 16.19 -0.97 8.83
CA ILE A 7 15.16 -0.02 9.28
C ILE A 7 15.63 1.43 9.06
N MET A 8 16.90 1.73 9.40
CA MET A 8 17.48 3.06 9.21
C MET A 8 17.57 3.43 7.72
N ALA A 9 17.95 2.48 6.85
CA ALA A 9 17.99 2.69 5.42
C ALA A 9 16.60 3.01 4.87
N PHE A 10 15.60 2.24 5.28
CA PHE A 10 14.20 2.46 4.87
C PHE A 10 13.64 3.80 5.42
N ALA A 11 13.97 4.15 6.65
CA ALA A 11 13.59 5.43 7.25
C ALA A 11 14.20 6.62 6.49
N ASN A 12 15.48 6.53 6.10
CA ASN A 12 16.14 7.54 5.28
C ASN A 12 15.55 7.61 3.87
N GLU A 13 15.21 6.47 3.27
CA GLU A 13 14.58 6.43 1.94
C GLU A 13 13.19 7.06 1.95
N THR A 14 12.40 6.78 2.97
CA THR A 14 11.00 7.26 3.08
C THR A 14 10.88 8.65 3.70
N GLY A 15 11.95 9.20 4.28
CA GLY A 15 11.90 10.46 5.01
C GLY A 15 11.11 10.40 6.32
N LEU A 16 10.94 9.21 6.90
CA LEU A 16 10.15 8.97 8.10
C LEU A 16 11.03 8.65 9.31
N ALA A 17 10.47 8.81 10.51
CA ALA A 17 11.16 8.41 11.72
C ALA A 17 11.39 6.88 11.75
N PRO A 18 12.57 6.38 12.16
CA PRO A 18 12.85 4.95 12.25
C PRO A 18 11.84 4.17 13.09
N THR A 19 11.29 4.79 14.12
CA THR A 19 10.24 4.19 14.97
C THR A 19 8.92 3.97 14.23
N VAL A 20 8.60 4.78 13.23
CA VAL A 20 7.40 4.61 12.37
C VAL A 20 7.62 3.43 11.43
N VAL A 21 8.81 3.32 10.83
CA VAL A 21 9.17 2.20 9.95
C VAL A 21 9.21 0.88 10.73
N GLU A 22 9.87 0.88 11.90
CA GLU A 22 9.90 -0.30 12.78
C GLU A 22 8.48 -0.76 13.15
N LYS A 23 7.59 0.18 13.47
CA LYS A 23 6.19 -0.15 13.79
C LYS A 23 5.45 -0.74 12.59
N ASP A 24 5.67 -0.22 11.37
CA ASP A 24 5.11 -0.78 10.14
C ASP A 24 5.58 -2.21 9.86
N TYR A 25 6.85 -2.50 10.15
CA TYR A 25 7.41 -3.84 10.11
C TYR A 25 6.69 -4.78 11.10
N VAL A 26 6.55 -4.36 12.36
CA VAL A 26 5.87 -5.13 13.41
C VAL A 26 4.40 -5.38 13.05
N LEU A 27 3.70 -4.38 12.49
CA LEU A 27 2.32 -4.53 11.99
C LEU A 27 2.20 -5.63 10.94
N GLY A 28 3.16 -5.73 10.01
CA GLY A 28 3.20 -6.79 9.00
C GLY A 28 3.29 -8.18 9.61
N TRP A 29 4.19 -8.38 10.56
CA TRP A 29 4.37 -9.67 11.22
C TRP A 29 3.21 -10.04 12.16
N LEU A 30 2.59 -9.07 12.82
CA LEU A 30 1.36 -9.32 13.59
C LEU A 30 0.23 -9.77 12.66
N LEU A 31 0.06 -9.14 11.50
CA LEU A 31 -0.92 -9.59 10.50
C LEU A 31 -0.60 -11.00 10.00
N ALA A 32 0.67 -11.31 9.72
CA ALA A 32 1.10 -12.66 9.33
C ALA A 32 0.70 -13.70 10.40
N GLY A 33 0.98 -13.43 11.67
CA GLY A 33 0.62 -14.30 12.78
C GLY A 33 -0.89 -14.47 12.97
N ILE A 34 -1.66 -13.37 12.86
CA ILE A 34 -3.12 -13.40 12.94
C ILE A 34 -3.72 -14.27 11.84
N TYR A 35 -3.27 -14.10 10.58
CA TYR A 35 -3.81 -14.86 9.46
C TYR A 35 -3.23 -16.27 9.30
N LYS A 36 -2.11 -16.57 9.94
CA LYS A 36 -1.61 -17.94 10.12
C LYS A 36 -2.44 -18.73 11.15
N ASN A 37 -3.04 -18.07 12.12
CA ASN A 37 -3.90 -18.68 13.11
C ASN A 37 -5.24 -19.06 12.47
N ALA A 38 -5.57 -20.36 12.45
CA ALA A 38 -6.75 -20.90 11.77
C ALA A 38 -8.09 -20.38 12.37
N ILE A 39 -8.12 -20.11 13.68
CA ILE A 39 -9.32 -19.61 14.37
C ILE A 39 -9.57 -18.15 13.97
N LEU A 40 -8.53 -17.31 14.09
CA LEU A 40 -8.67 -15.88 13.83
C LEU A 40 -8.89 -15.59 12.34
N SER A 41 -8.16 -16.24 11.46
CA SER A 41 -8.25 -16.05 10.00
C SER A 41 -9.63 -16.36 9.42
N SER A 42 -10.39 -17.25 10.07
CA SER A 42 -11.74 -17.58 9.65
C SER A 42 -12.76 -16.49 9.96
N SER A 43 -12.55 -15.75 11.06
CA SER A 43 -13.54 -14.85 11.67
C SER A 43 -13.15 -13.36 11.64
N TRP A 44 -11.86 -13.03 11.61
CA TRP A 44 -11.38 -11.65 11.69
C TRP A 44 -11.24 -11.02 10.31
N ILE A 45 -11.89 -9.88 10.10
CA ILE A 45 -11.85 -9.14 8.84
C ILE A 45 -11.12 -7.82 9.05
N PHE A 46 -9.96 -7.70 8.40
CA PHE A 46 -9.08 -6.54 8.50
C PHE A 46 -9.70 -5.31 7.84
N LYS A 47 -9.61 -4.16 8.50
CA LYS A 47 -10.15 -2.88 8.02
C LYS A 47 -9.25 -1.70 8.43
N GLY A 48 -9.75 -0.50 8.30
CA GLY A 48 -9.10 0.72 8.79
C GLY A 48 -7.99 1.27 7.90
N GLY A 49 -7.24 2.24 8.42
CA GLY A 49 -6.18 2.93 7.68
C GLY A 49 -5.01 2.03 7.33
N THR A 50 -4.64 1.11 8.21
CA THR A 50 -3.57 0.15 7.97
C THR A 50 -3.95 -0.85 6.88
N CYS A 51 -5.24 -1.24 6.80
CA CYS A 51 -5.73 -2.06 5.69
C CYS A 51 -5.62 -1.34 4.35
N ILE A 52 -5.95 -0.04 4.28
CA ILE A 52 -5.78 0.75 3.06
C ILE A 52 -4.32 0.73 2.62
N LYS A 53 -3.36 1.00 3.52
CA LYS A 53 -1.93 1.00 3.23
C LYS A 53 -1.42 -0.39 2.85
N LYS A 54 -1.70 -1.40 3.67
CA LYS A 54 -1.09 -2.73 3.54
C LYS A 54 -1.72 -3.58 2.44
N CYS A 55 -3.00 -3.36 2.08
CA CYS A 55 -3.72 -4.22 1.15
C CYS A 55 -4.07 -3.56 -0.19
N TYR A 56 -4.05 -2.22 -0.27
CA TYR A 56 -4.52 -1.50 -1.45
C TYR A 56 -3.50 -0.55 -2.05
N PHE A 57 -2.67 0.13 -1.21
CA PHE A 57 -1.72 1.13 -1.69
C PHE A 57 -0.36 0.93 -1.06
N GLU A 58 0.61 0.55 -1.86
CA GLU A 58 2.00 0.41 -1.43
C GLU A 58 2.55 1.73 -0.86
N THR A 59 2.26 2.84 -1.53
CA THR A 59 2.63 4.19 -1.09
C THR A 59 1.41 4.94 -0.58
N TYR A 60 1.23 4.92 0.71
CA TYR A 60 0.14 5.59 1.40
C TYR A 60 0.65 6.17 2.73
N ARG A 61 -0.19 7.00 3.40
CA ARG A 61 0.17 7.42 4.75
C ARG A 61 0.40 6.21 5.65
N PHE A 62 1.40 6.28 6.49
CA PHE A 62 1.61 5.25 7.50
C PHE A 62 0.44 5.24 8.49
N SER A 63 0.16 4.07 9.01
CA SER A 63 -0.89 3.85 10.00
C SER A 63 -0.35 2.93 11.09
N GLU A 64 -0.83 3.09 12.30
CA GLU A 64 -0.17 2.56 13.49
C GLU A 64 -0.99 1.53 14.26
N ASP A 65 -2.25 1.37 13.89
CA ASP A 65 -3.22 0.56 14.59
C ASP A 65 -3.73 -0.57 13.67
N LEU A 66 -4.12 -1.70 14.24
CA LEU A 66 -4.80 -2.80 13.53
C LEU A 66 -6.28 -2.80 13.90
N ASP A 67 -7.14 -2.61 12.92
CA ASP A 67 -8.59 -2.60 13.11
C ASP A 67 -9.22 -3.87 12.52
N PHE A 68 -10.08 -4.55 13.28
CA PHE A 68 -10.80 -5.74 12.80
C PHE A 68 -12.29 -5.68 13.09
N THR A 69 -13.07 -6.19 12.14
CA THR A 69 -14.45 -6.59 12.39
C THR A 69 -14.50 -8.10 12.61
N LEU A 70 -15.06 -8.51 13.71
CA LEU A 70 -15.19 -9.92 14.09
C LEU A 70 -16.54 -10.45 13.63
N LYS A 71 -16.55 -11.62 12.98
CA LYS A 71 -17.79 -12.36 12.68
C LYS A 71 -18.30 -13.13 13.88
N ASP A 72 -17.41 -13.47 14.80
CA ASP A 72 -17.71 -14.20 16.01
C ASP A 72 -17.43 -13.32 17.23
N GLN A 73 -18.48 -12.91 17.91
CA GLN A 73 -18.41 -12.06 19.09
C GLN A 73 -17.80 -12.80 20.31
N SER A 74 -17.81 -14.13 20.34
CA SER A 74 -17.21 -14.91 21.43
C SER A 74 -15.71 -14.70 21.55
N HIS A 75 -15.07 -14.22 20.48
CA HIS A 75 -13.65 -13.84 20.48
C HIS A 75 -13.34 -12.56 21.30
N LEU A 76 -14.37 -11.80 21.70
CA LEU A 76 -14.20 -10.61 22.57
C LEU A 76 -14.17 -11.04 24.05
N GLU A 77 -13.21 -11.91 24.39
CA GLU A 77 -12.98 -12.43 25.74
C GLU A 77 -11.47 -12.34 26.04
N ALA A 78 -11.12 -11.79 27.22
CA ALA A 78 -9.73 -11.46 27.54
C ALA A 78 -8.81 -12.68 27.61
N GLY A 79 -9.29 -13.80 28.17
CA GLY A 79 -8.53 -15.05 28.27
C GLY A 79 -8.25 -15.62 26.89
N PHE A 80 -9.28 -15.70 26.04
CA PHE A 80 -9.14 -16.14 24.65
C PHE A 80 -8.11 -15.27 23.89
N LEU A 81 -8.24 -13.95 23.94
CA LEU A 81 -7.32 -13.05 23.26
C LEU A 81 -5.89 -13.19 23.77
N THR A 82 -5.70 -13.32 25.09
CA THR A 82 -4.37 -13.52 25.70
C THR A 82 -3.73 -14.82 25.19
N GLU A 83 -4.48 -15.91 25.14
CA GLU A 83 -4.01 -17.21 24.64
C GLU A 83 -3.61 -17.12 23.16
N GLN A 84 -4.48 -16.58 22.30
CA GLN A 84 -4.21 -16.48 20.88
C GLN A 84 -3.00 -15.58 20.58
N PHE A 85 -2.91 -14.42 21.23
CA PHE A 85 -1.77 -13.52 21.03
C PHE A 85 -0.48 -14.03 21.65
N SER A 86 -0.53 -14.83 22.72
CA SER A 86 0.66 -15.54 23.22
C SER A 86 1.19 -16.53 22.18
N SER A 87 0.31 -17.32 21.57
CA SER A 87 0.67 -18.24 20.47
C SER A 87 1.26 -17.50 19.26
N ILE A 88 0.63 -16.39 18.86
CA ILE A 88 1.12 -15.54 17.75
C ILE A 88 2.49 -14.95 18.07
N SER A 89 2.69 -14.43 19.30
CA SER A 89 3.96 -13.85 19.75
C SER A 89 5.11 -14.86 19.71
N ASN A 90 4.86 -16.08 20.18
CA ASN A 90 5.82 -17.17 20.13
C ASN A 90 6.15 -17.54 18.68
N TRP A 91 5.14 -17.69 17.82
CA TRP A 91 5.34 -18.00 16.41
C TRP A 91 6.16 -16.92 15.70
N ILE A 92 5.90 -15.63 15.95
CA ILE A 92 6.68 -14.53 15.38
C ILE A 92 8.13 -14.58 15.89
N GLY A 93 8.33 -14.82 17.20
CA GLY A 93 9.66 -14.96 17.79
C GLY A 93 10.49 -16.09 17.16
N GLU A 94 9.88 -17.24 16.94
CA GLU A 94 10.51 -18.42 16.33
C GLU A 94 10.84 -18.20 14.84
N ASN A 95 10.00 -17.51 14.09
CA ASN A 95 10.19 -17.33 12.66
C ASN A 95 11.15 -16.19 12.31
N VAL A 96 11.10 -15.06 13.02
CA VAL A 96 11.87 -13.86 12.66
C VAL A 96 12.66 -13.24 13.82
N GLY A 97 12.58 -13.80 15.01
CA GLY A 97 13.32 -13.30 16.16
C GLY A 97 12.80 -11.94 16.71
N LEU A 98 11.58 -11.51 16.30
CA LEU A 98 10.95 -10.34 16.89
C LEU A 98 10.37 -10.69 18.26
N VAL A 99 10.81 -10.00 19.28
CA VAL A 99 10.39 -10.27 20.67
C VAL A 99 9.13 -9.46 20.99
N ILE A 100 8.06 -10.16 21.26
CA ILE A 100 6.75 -9.63 21.70
C ILE A 100 6.46 -10.25 23.08
N PRO A 101 6.72 -9.53 24.20
CA PRO A 101 6.47 -10.06 25.54
C PRO A 101 4.96 -10.30 25.76
N SER A 102 4.54 -11.55 25.71
CA SER A 102 3.11 -11.93 25.82
C SER A 102 2.49 -11.55 27.17
N ASP A 103 3.29 -11.59 28.25
CA ASP A 103 2.92 -11.19 29.60
C ASP A 103 2.60 -9.70 29.75
N ARG A 104 3.00 -8.87 28.77
CA ARG A 104 2.72 -7.42 28.73
C ARG A 104 1.54 -7.06 27.88
N SER A 105 1.09 -7.94 27.00
CA SER A 105 -0.09 -7.71 26.17
C SER A 105 -1.33 -7.50 27.03
N LYS A 106 -2.17 -6.53 26.67
CA LYS A 106 -3.38 -6.17 27.43
C LYS A 106 -4.57 -6.08 26.50
N PHE A 107 -5.69 -6.56 26.95
CA PHE A 107 -6.96 -6.54 26.23
C PHE A 107 -8.05 -5.92 27.12
N ASP A 108 -8.38 -4.65 26.86
CA ASP A 108 -9.39 -3.91 27.59
C ASP A 108 -10.73 -4.07 26.87
N ILE A 109 -11.62 -4.87 27.45
CA ILE A 109 -12.97 -5.12 26.95
C ILE A 109 -13.92 -4.13 27.58
N HIS A 110 -14.65 -3.40 26.73
CA HIS A 110 -15.55 -2.34 27.19
C HIS A 110 -16.78 -2.23 26.27
N PRO A 111 -17.91 -1.73 26.81
CA PRO A 111 -19.05 -1.38 25.98
C PRO A 111 -18.70 -0.16 25.11
N ASN A 112 -19.09 -0.20 23.84
CA ASN A 112 -19.00 0.95 22.95
C ASN A 112 -20.21 1.89 23.13
N LYS A 113 -20.28 2.97 22.35
CA LYS A 113 -21.36 3.96 22.38
C LYS A 113 -22.78 3.39 22.17
N ARG A 114 -22.88 2.19 21.56
CA ARG A 114 -24.13 1.48 21.32
C ARG A 114 -24.41 0.39 22.37
N ASN A 115 -23.62 0.38 23.43
CA ASN A 115 -23.68 -0.62 24.50
C ASN A 115 -23.39 -2.05 24.02
N THR A 116 -22.70 -2.21 22.88
CA THR A 116 -22.16 -3.50 22.42
C THR A 116 -20.69 -3.61 22.82
N ILE A 117 -20.20 -4.85 22.96
CA ILE A 117 -18.84 -5.11 23.42
C ILE A 117 -17.82 -4.84 22.30
N SER A 118 -16.74 -4.16 22.66
CA SER A 118 -15.55 -3.94 21.85
C SER A 118 -14.29 -4.16 22.70
N CYS A 119 -13.15 -4.38 22.06
CA CYS A 119 -11.88 -4.56 22.76
C CYS A 119 -10.80 -3.66 22.17
N GLU A 120 -10.04 -2.99 23.04
CA GLU A 120 -8.78 -2.37 22.71
C GLU A 120 -7.62 -3.23 23.20
N GLY A 121 -6.93 -3.88 22.27
CA GLY A 121 -5.70 -4.63 22.53
C GLY A 121 -4.47 -3.71 22.47
N ARG A 122 -3.47 -3.99 23.32
CA ARG A 122 -2.16 -3.33 23.30
C ARG A 122 -1.09 -4.40 23.31
N ILE A 123 -0.42 -4.55 22.17
CA ILE A 123 0.64 -5.54 21.95
C ILE A 123 1.98 -4.81 22.01
N TYR A 124 2.78 -5.09 23.04
CA TYR A 124 4.09 -4.47 23.25
C TYR A 124 5.17 -5.30 22.55
N TYR A 125 6.19 -4.63 22.02
CA TYR A 125 7.32 -5.27 21.35
C TYR A 125 8.67 -4.64 21.75
N GLU A 126 9.74 -5.41 21.64
CA GLU A 126 11.10 -4.88 21.85
C GLU A 126 11.54 -4.10 20.62
N SER A 127 12.09 -2.91 20.82
CA SER A 127 12.47 -1.95 19.79
C SER A 127 13.97 -1.70 19.78
N TYR A 128 14.55 -1.49 18.61
CA TYR A 128 15.92 -1.03 18.45
C TYR A 128 16.13 0.44 18.87
N PHE A 129 15.05 1.24 18.87
CA PHE A 129 15.13 2.70 18.99
C PHE A 129 14.60 3.23 20.31
N VAL A 130 13.91 2.41 21.08
CA VAL A 130 13.39 2.79 22.38
C VAL A 130 14.24 2.11 23.46
N ALA A 131 15.10 2.90 24.10
CA ALA A 131 15.95 2.41 25.19
C ALA A 131 15.18 2.35 26.50
N GLY A 132 15.20 1.20 27.16
CA GLY A 132 14.65 1.00 28.49
C GLY A 132 13.41 0.11 28.55
N LYS A 133 13.43 -0.85 29.50
CA LYS A 133 12.35 -1.84 29.68
C LYS A 133 11.05 -1.27 30.28
N ARG A 134 11.03 0.02 30.67
CA ARG A 134 9.88 0.60 31.36
C ARG A 134 8.74 0.97 30.42
N GLU A 135 9.04 1.45 29.20
CA GLU A 135 8.03 1.84 28.20
C GLU A 135 8.38 1.22 26.84
N LEU A 136 7.96 -0.02 26.62
CA LEU A 136 8.03 -0.63 25.31
C LEU A 136 7.03 0.05 24.36
N PRO A 137 7.37 0.23 23.08
CA PRO A 137 6.40 0.64 22.08
C PRO A 137 5.32 -0.42 21.93
N LYS A 138 4.15 0.00 21.47
CA LYS A 138 3.00 -0.87 21.32
C LYS A 138 2.28 -0.67 19.99
N VAL A 139 1.67 -1.73 19.51
CA VAL A 139 0.63 -1.73 18.48
C VAL A 139 -0.73 -1.79 19.17
N LYS A 140 -1.64 -0.91 18.77
CA LYS A 140 -3.06 -1.02 19.13
C LYS A 140 -3.75 -2.01 18.22
N VAL A 141 -4.68 -2.79 18.79
CA VAL A 141 -5.52 -3.72 18.06
C VAL A 141 -6.98 -3.44 18.46
N ASP A 142 -7.74 -2.83 17.57
CA ASP A 142 -9.14 -2.48 17.82
C ASP A 142 -10.07 -3.57 17.26
N LEU A 143 -10.80 -4.24 18.12
CA LEU A 143 -11.67 -5.36 17.81
C LEU A 143 -13.12 -4.99 18.08
N THR A 144 -14.00 -5.21 17.09
CA THR A 144 -15.43 -5.01 17.25
C THR A 144 -16.24 -6.04 16.44
N ALA A 145 -17.34 -6.51 17.02
CA ALA A 145 -18.36 -7.28 16.32
C ALA A 145 -19.56 -6.39 15.90
N ASP A 146 -19.57 -5.12 16.33
CA ASP A 146 -20.64 -4.15 16.08
C ASP A 146 -20.42 -3.36 14.79
N GLU A 147 -20.25 -4.07 13.67
CA GLU A 147 -20.09 -3.48 12.35
C GLU A 147 -20.88 -4.25 11.29
N LEU A 148 -21.52 -3.51 10.39
CA LEU A 148 -22.15 -4.09 9.21
C LEU A 148 -21.09 -4.37 8.15
N LEU A 149 -20.93 -5.63 7.81
CA LEU A 149 -20.18 -6.06 6.63
C LEU A 149 -21.17 -6.15 5.45
N ALA A 150 -21.26 -5.07 4.67
CA ALA A 150 -22.26 -4.94 3.61
C ALA A 150 -21.85 -5.67 2.32
N LEU A 151 -20.55 -5.92 2.11
CA LEU A 151 -19.99 -6.70 1.01
C LEU A 151 -19.22 -7.92 1.54
N PRO A 152 -19.09 -8.99 0.75
CA PRO A 152 -18.19 -10.08 1.10
C PRO A 152 -16.75 -9.59 1.31
N PRO A 153 -16.04 -10.06 2.34
CA PRO A 153 -14.62 -9.75 2.51
C PRO A 153 -13.82 -10.35 1.37
N VAL A 154 -12.72 -9.69 1.04
CA VAL A 154 -11.78 -10.09 -0.01
C VAL A 154 -10.46 -10.55 0.57
N GLU A 155 -9.78 -11.47 -0.11
CA GLU A 155 -8.42 -11.85 0.24
C GLU A 155 -7.43 -10.98 -0.54
N ARG A 156 -6.45 -10.39 0.15
CA ARG A 156 -5.44 -9.52 -0.40
C ARG A 156 -4.06 -9.86 0.14
N LYS A 157 -3.05 -9.79 -0.74
CA LYS A 157 -1.66 -9.78 -0.31
C LYS A 157 -1.34 -8.49 0.41
N ILE A 158 -0.57 -8.60 1.48
CA ILE A 158 -0.09 -7.48 2.29
C ILE A 158 1.24 -6.98 1.70
N PHE A 159 1.36 -5.68 1.52
CA PHE A 159 2.64 -5.05 1.21
C PHE A 159 3.55 -5.08 2.45
N HIS A 160 4.60 -5.88 2.39
CA HIS A 160 5.59 -6.04 3.44
C HIS A 160 6.99 -6.01 2.79
N GLY A 161 7.47 -4.81 2.45
CA GLY A 161 8.67 -4.60 1.62
C GLY A 161 9.99 -4.74 2.38
N TYR A 162 10.10 -5.70 3.32
CA TYR A 162 11.30 -5.96 4.11
C TYR A 162 12.00 -7.23 3.63
N SER A 163 13.31 -7.36 3.95
CA SER A 163 14.13 -8.44 3.42
C SER A 163 13.74 -9.84 3.92
N ASP A 164 12.97 -9.91 5.00
CA ASP A 164 12.47 -11.16 5.59
C ASP A 164 11.00 -11.47 5.23
N ASP A 165 10.46 -10.80 4.18
CA ASP A 165 9.11 -11.12 3.68
C ASP A 165 9.03 -12.59 3.28
N PRO A 166 8.02 -13.35 3.74
CA PRO A 166 7.89 -14.76 3.37
C PRO A 166 7.79 -14.96 1.86
N ASP A 167 8.42 -16.00 1.32
CA ASP A 167 8.42 -16.30 -0.13
C ASP A 167 7.01 -16.38 -0.74
N GLU A 168 6.04 -16.86 0.03
CA GLU A 168 4.62 -16.93 -0.36
C GLU A 168 3.90 -15.60 -0.18
N GLY A 169 4.52 -14.64 0.51
CA GLY A 169 3.95 -13.39 0.97
C GLY A 169 2.93 -13.59 2.10
N ILE A 170 2.43 -12.49 2.63
CA ILE A 170 1.40 -12.47 3.67
C ILE A 170 0.06 -12.14 3.02
N SER A 171 -0.99 -12.91 3.31
CA SER A 171 -2.35 -12.66 2.84
C SER A 171 -3.27 -12.33 4.01
N ALA A 172 -4.22 -11.41 3.79
CA ALA A 172 -5.23 -11.03 4.77
C ALA A 172 -6.63 -11.05 4.16
N LYS A 173 -7.60 -11.50 4.95
CA LYS A 173 -9.02 -11.33 4.66
C LYS A 173 -9.46 -9.94 5.13
N CYS A 174 -9.82 -9.06 4.21
CA CYS A 174 -10.08 -7.66 4.54
C CYS A 174 -11.36 -7.13 3.88
N TYR A 175 -11.75 -5.92 4.28
CA TYR A 175 -12.81 -5.19 3.61
C TYR A 175 -12.46 -4.97 2.13
N SER A 176 -13.47 -5.02 1.24
CA SER A 176 -13.30 -4.59 -0.14
C SER A 176 -12.97 -3.09 -0.21
N PHE A 177 -12.47 -2.64 -1.35
CA PHE A 177 -12.17 -1.22 -1.56
C PHE A 177 -13.39 -0.33 -1.35
N GLU A 178 -14.54 -0.75 -1.89
CA GLU A 178 -15.80 -0.05 -1.79
C GLU A 178 -16.30 0.02 -0.34
N GLU A 179 -16.16 -1.07 0.40
CA GLU A 179 -16.50 -1.16 1.82
C GLU A 179 -15.64 -0.21 2.67
N LEU A 180 -14.32 -0.19 2.44
CA LEU A 180 -13.39 0.73 3.10
C LEU A 180 -13.72 2.18 2.80
N PHE A 181 -14.05 2.49 1.52
CA PHE A 181 -14.37 3.84 1.12
C PHE A 181 -15.64 4.33 1.81
N ALA A 182 -16.73 3.54 1.77
CA ALA A 182 -17.97 3.87 2.48
C ALA A 182 -17.73 4.08 3.99
N GLU A 183 -16.90 3.23 4.61
CA GLU A 183 -16.53 3.35 6.01
C GLU A 183 -15.79 4.66 6.32
N LYS A 184 -14.88 5.09 5.45
CA LYS A 184 -14.12 6.34 5.60
C LYS A 184 -14.99 7.58 5.42
N VAL A 185 -15.92 7.56 4.48
CA VAL A 185 -16.89 8.66 4.29
C VAL A 185 -17.79 8.79 5.52
N ARG A 186 -18.32 7.66 6.02
CA ARG A 186 -19.12 7.63 7.24
C ARG A 186 -18.33 8.18 8.44
N ALA A 187 -17.12 7.69 8.64
CA ALA A 187 -16.26 8.10 9.76
C ALA A 187 -15.90 9.58 9.70
N LEU A 188 -15.65 10.14 8.51
CA LEU A 188 -15.38 11.57 8.33
C LEU A 188 -16.58 12.42 8.79
N SER A 189 -17.79 12.03 8.41
CA SER A 189 -19.01 12.72 8.81
C SER A 189 -19.34 12.60 10.30
N GLU A 190 -18.93 11.49 10.95
CA GLU A 190 -19.23 11.25 12.36
C GLU A 190 -18.26 11.95 13.32
N ARG A 191 -17.01 12.11 12.94
CA ARG A 191 -15.95 12.54 13.87
C ARG A 191 -14.97 13.59 13.34
N GLY A 192 -15.06 13.99 12.07
CA GLY A 192 -14.28 15.09 11.50
C GLY A 192 -12.76 14.96 11.66
N ARG A 193 -12.17 13.75 11.53
CA ARG A 193 -10.72 13.57 11.74
C ARG A 193 -9.90 13.81 10.48
N PRO A 194 -8.74 14.50 10.58
CA PRO A 194 -7.80 14.70 9.46
C PRO A 194 -7.47 13.45 8.67
N ARG A 195 -7.23 12.32 9.35
CA ARG A 195 -6.94 11.03 8.70
C ARG A 195 -8.08 10.54 7.81
N ASP A 196 -9.33 10.77 8.23
CA ASP A 196 -10.50 10.34 7.45
C ASP A 196 -10.71 11.27 6.24
N LEU A 197 -10.48 12.59 6.38
CA LEU A 197 -10.48 13.52 5.24
C LEU A 197 -9.41 13.15 4.21
N TYR A 198 -8.18 12.89 4.67
CA TYR A 198 -7.08 12.44 3.82
C TYR A 198 -7.47 11.16 3.07
N ASP A 199 -7.99 10.16 3.79
CA ASP A 199 -8.39 8.88 3.22
C ASP A 199 -9.51 9.05 2.19
N VAL A 200 -10.59 9.77 2.50
CA VAL A 200 -11.73 9.99 1.58
C VAL A 200 -11.30 10.63 0.27
N VAL A 201 -10.49 11.70 0.34
CA VAL A 201 -10.07 12.41 -0.87
C VAL A 201 -9.13 11.55 -1.73
N ASN A 202 -8.22 10.78 -1.11
CA ASN A 202 -7.31 9.93 -1.86
C ASN A 202 -8.00 8.69 -2.44
N LEU A 203 -8.98 8.11 -1.74
CA LEU A 203 -9.82 7.05 -2.29
C LEU A 203 -10.68 7.56 -3.47
N TYR A 204 -11.21 8.79 -3.38
CA TYR A 204 -11.93 9.44 -4.47
C TYR A 204 -11.07 9.68 -5.71
N ARG A 205 -9.78 10.02 -5.53
CA ARG A 205 -8.82 10.25 -6.63
C ARG A 205 -8.31 8.96 -7.26
N ASN A 206 -8.66 7.79 -6.72
CA ASN A 206 -8.18 6.51 -7.21
C ASN A 206 -8.84 6.13 -8.53
N GLU A 207 -8.08 5.46 -9.42
CA GLU A 207 -8.56 4.99 -10.72
C GLU A 207 -9.61 3.88 -10.62
N ASN A 208 -9.61 3.11 -9.54
CA ASN A 208 -10.55 2.01 -9.28
C ASN A 208 -11.76 2.48 -8.45
N ILE A 209 -12.09 3.77 -8.50
CA ILE A 209 -13.24 4.32 -7.78
C ILE A 209 -14.51 3.58 -8.16
N PRO A 210 -15.36 3.14 -7.21
CA PRO A 210 -16.64 2.52 -7.51
C PRO A 210 -17.60 3.50 -8.20
N THR A 211 -18.68 3.00 -8.76
CA THR A 211 -19.73 3.90 -9.26
C THR A 211 -20.39 4.64 -8.09
N PRO A 212 -20.89 5.87 -8.32
CA PRO A 212 -21.55 6.64 -7.26
C PRO A 212 -22.74 5.89 -6.62
N SER A 213 -23.49 5.13 -7.41
CA SER A 213 -24.62 4.34 -6.92
C SER A 213 -24.20 3.26 -5.93
N VAL A 214 -23.11 2.54 -6.21
CA VAL A 214 -22.57 1.52 -5.31
C VAL A 214 -22.14 2.15 -3.99
N LEU A 215 -21.39 3.26 -4.05
CA LEU A 215 -20.90 3.91 -2.83
C LEU A 215 -22.07 4.48 -2.00
N ARG A 216 -23.09 5.08 -2.64
CA ARG A 216 -24.28 5.58 -1.94
C ARG A 216 -25.05 4.47 -1.24
N ASP A 217 -25.27 3.33 -1.91
CA ASP A 217 -25.98 2.19 -1.32
C ASP A 217 -25.24 1.66 -0.08
N LEU A 218 -23.93 1.46 -0.18
CA LEU A 218 -23.10 1.02 0.93
C LEU A 218 -23.11 2.04 2.10
N LEU A 219 -22.96 3.30 1.78
CA LEU A 219 -22.97 4.38 2.76
C LEU A 219 -24.33 4.47 3.46
N GLY A 220 -25.43 4.37 2.72
CA GLY A 220 -26.78 4.34 3.27
C GLY A 220 -26.99 3.17 4.24
N LYS A 221 -26.55 1.97 3.87
CA LYS A 221 -26.62 0.78 4.72
C LYS A 221 -25.81 0.95 6.01
N LYS A 222 -24.57 1.46 5.90
CA LYS A 222 -23.70 1.68 7.07
C LYS A 222 -24.24 2.77 7.99
N CYS A 223 -24.75 3.87 7.45
CA CYS A 223 -25.35 4.95 8.23
C CYS A 223 -26.64 4.48 8.94
N ALA A 224 -27.49 3.74 8.26
CA ALA A 224 -28.69 3.15 8.83
C ALA A 224 -28.34 2.17 9.99
N PHE A 225 -27.34 1.31 9.78
CA PHE A 225 -26.88 0.39 10.82
C PHE A 225 -26.38 1.13 12.09
N LYS A 226 -25.68 2.25 11.92
CA LYS A 226 -25.19 3.07 13.04
C LYS A 226 -26.21 4.09 13.55
N ASN A 227 -27.38 4.17 12.92
CA ASN A 227 -28.44 5.14 13.22
C ASN A 227 -27.94 6.61 13.15
N ILE A 228 -27.21 6.92 12.08
CA ILE A 228 -26.72 8.28 11.79
C ILE A 228 -27.23 8.77 10.45
N ALA A 229 -27.26 10.09 10.26
CA ALA A 229 -27.63 10.71 9.00
C ALA A 229 -26.60 10.39 7.89
N THR A 230 -27.06 10.33 6.65
CA THR A 230 -26.16 10.23 5.50
C THR A 230 -25.27 11.47 5.42
N PRO A 231 -23.95 11.29 5.21
CA PRO A 231 -23.00 12.40 5.08
C PRO A 231 -23.37 13.41 4.01
N THR A 232 -23.25 14.68 4.34
CA THR A 232 -23.38 15.81 3.43
C THR A 232 -22.14 16.70 3.49
N LEU A 233 -21.93 17.52 2.45
CA LEU A 233 -20.82 18.47 2.44
C LEU A 233 -20.88 19.40 3.66
N ASP A 234 -22.02 20.00 3.92
CA ASP A 234 -22.21 20.94 5.06
C ASP A 234 -21.98 20.23 6.39
N GLY A 235 -22.45 18.97 6.53
CA GLY A 235 -22.23 18.17 7.72
C GLY A 235 -20.74 17.87 8.01
N ILE A 236 -19.89 17.83 6.98
CA ILE A 236 -18.44 17.70 7.16
C ILE A 236 -17.81 19.06 7.46
N LEU A 237 -18.25 20.13 6.81
CA LEU A 237 -17.67 21.46 6.97
C LEU A 237 -17.86 22.05 8.37
N ILE A 238 -18.80 21.54 9.18
CA ILE A 238 -18.90 21.92 10.61
C ILE A 238 -17.63 21.59 11.40
N PHE A 239 -16.84 20.59 10.96
CA PHE A 239 -15.58 20.20 11.58
C PHE A 239 -14.36 20.97 11.04
N LYS A 240 -14.55 21.99 10.18
CA LYS A 240 -13.46 22.65 9.47
C LYS A 240 -12.36 23.16 10.41
N ASP A 241 -12.72 23.81 11.49
CA ASP A 241 -11.75 24.40 12.43
C ASP A 241 -10.97 23.30 13.17
N GLU A 242 -11.63 22.20 13.56
CA GLU A 242 -10.99 21.04 14.18
C GLU A 242 -10.06 20.32 13.20
N LEU A 243 -10.48 20.18 11.95
CA LEU A 243 -9.65 19.62 10.88
C LEU A 243 -8.39 20.46 10.65
N LEU A 244 -8.52 21.80 10.59
CA LEU A 244 -7.40 22.72 10.45
C LEU A 244 -6.42 22.60 11.62
N ALA A 245 -6.92 22.63 12.85
CA ALA A 245 -6.09 22.59 14.06
C ALA A 245 -5.29 21.27 14.19
N ASN A 246 -5.86 20.15 13.74
CA ASN A 246 -5.29 18.82 13.92
C ASN A 246 -4.62 18.25 12.66
N TRP A 247 -4.59 18.98 11.53
CA TRP A 247 -4.08 18.47 10.25
C TRP A 247 -2.63 18.04 10.34
N GLU A 248 -1.74 18.95 10.67
CA GLU A 248 -0.32 18.67 10.82
C GLU A 248 0.02 17.75 12.00
N PRO A 249 -0.52 17.94 13.21
CA PRO A 249 -0.25 17.06 14.34
C PRO A 249 -0.60 15.58 14.09
N MET A 250 -1.68 15.32 13.34
CA MET A 250 -2.16 13.96 13.09
C MET A 250 -1.54 13.27 11.87
N LEU A 251 -1.06 14.03 10.88
CA LEU A 251 -0.63 13.47 9.59
C LEU A 251 0.85 13.70 9.29
N GLY A 252 1.47 14.76 9.83
CA GLY A 252 2.83 15.14 9.48
C GLY A 252 3.88 14.06 9.72
N HIS A 253 3.70 13.24 10.76
CA HIS A 253 4.61 12.13 11.08
C HIS A 253 4.32 10.84 10.28
N GLN A 254 3.23 10.79 9.53
CA GLN A 254 2.81 9.61 8.76
C GLN A 254 3.11 9.72 7.27
N LEU A 255 3.62 10.86 6.82
CA LEU A 255 3.80 11.19 5.42
C LEU A 255 5.18 11.78 5.16
N PRO A 256 5.83 11.43 4.05
CA PRO A 256 7.07 12.10 3.63
C PRO A 256 6.86 13.57 3.25
N ALA A 257 5.66 13.94 2.84
CA ALA A 257 5.23 15.30 2.57
C ALA A 257 3.74 15.47 2.86
N LEU A 258 3.36 16.54 3.56
CA LEU A 258 1.97 16.84 3.85
C LEU A 258 1.56 18.12 3.10
N LEU A 259 0.55 17.99 2.22
CA LEU A 259 -0.03 19.13 1.51
C LEU A 259 -0.92 19.95 2.46
N SER A 260 -1.17 21.21 2.08
CA SER A 260 -2.16 22.04 2.77
C SER A 260 -3.51 21.34 2.80
N ILE A 261 -4.21 21.45 3.93
CA ILE A 261 -5.56 20.93 4.09
C ILE A 261 -6.53 21.51 3.05
N ASP A 262 -6.28 22.73 2.56
CA ASP A 262 -7.12 23.38 1.55
C ASP A 262 -7.23 22.52 0.29
N THR A 263 -6.14 21.85 -0.13
CA THR A 263 -6.13 20.90 -1.26
C THR A 263 -7.13 19.75 -1.08
N TYR A 264 -7.42 19.38 0.15
CA TYR A 264 -8.36 18.32 0.49
C TYR A 264 -9.78 18.85 0.68
N LEU A 265 -9.93 20.00 1.34
CA LEU A 265 -11.23 20.64 1.51
C LEU A 265 -11.84 21.08 0.17
N GLU A 266 -11.03 21.62 -0.74
CA GLU A 266 -11.45 22.01 -2.09
C GLU A 266 -11.89 20.81 -2.97
N ALA A 267 -11.46 19.59 -2.64
CA ALA A 267 -11.89 18.39 -3.34
C ALA A 267 -13.29 17.89 -2.91
N LEU A 268 -13.75 18.27 -1.72
CA LEU A 268 -15.02 17.77 -1.16
C LEU A 268 -16.26 18.16 -2.01
N PRO A 269 -16.43 19.40 -2.51
CA PRO A 269 -17.57 19.73 -3.37
C PRO A 269 -17.64 18.85 -4.61
N ALA A 270 -16.50 18.58 -5.26
CA ALA A 270 -16.45 17.71 -6.43
C ALA A 270 -16.78 16.25 -6.07
N PHE A 271 -16.31 15.77 -4.92
CA PHE A 271 -16.64 14.44 -4.40
C PHE A 271 -18.14 14.29 -4.14
N PHE A 272 -18.76 15.23 -3.42
CA PHE A 272 -20.20 15.16 -3.15
C PHE A 272 -21.05 15.30 -4.42
N SER A 273 -20.70 16.22 -5.32
CA SER A 273 -21.35 16.32 -6.63
C SER A 273 -21.25 15.03 -7.44
N TRP A 274 -20.11 14.32 -7.37
CA TRP A 274 -19.95 13.02 -8.00
C TRP A 274 -20.81 11.96 -7.29
N LEU A 275 -20.80 11.94 -5.95
CA LEU A 275 -21.56 10.98 -5.16
C LEU A 275 -23.07 11.09 -5.41
N GLU A 276 -23.60 12.30 -5.61
CA GLU A 276 -25.02 12.57 -5.84
C GLU A 276 -25.49 12.28 -7.27
N ARG A 277 -24.58 12.04 -8.21
CA ARG A 277 -24.98 11.75 -9.60
C ARG A 277 -25.89 10.55 -9.68
N ILE A 278 -27.13 10.78 -10.07
CA ILE A 278 -28.07 9.73 -10.43
C ILE A 278 -27.64 9.21 -11.80
N THR A 279 -27.02 8.05 -11.86
CA THR A 279 -26.79 7.35 -13.13
C THR A 279 -28.11 6.69 -13.51
N PRO A 280 -28.81 7.10 -14.62
CA PRO A 280 -29.96 6.33 -15.07
C PRO A 280 -29.43 4.93 -15.43
N SER A 281 -30.11 3.89 -14.98
CA SER A 281 -29.88 2.53 -15.44
C SER A 281 -30.29 2.44 -16.90
N ILE A 282 -29.34 2.68 -17.79
CA ILE A 282 -29.51 2.47 -19.23
C ILE A 282 -28.66 1.26 -19.59
N GLY A 283 -29.33 0.28 -20.22
CA GLY A 283 -28.68 -0.88 -20.82
C GLY A 283 -27.54 -0.44 -21.73
N SER A 284 -26.54 -1.30 -21.78
CA SER A 284 -25.27 -1.21 -22.50
C SER A 284 -25.35 -0.41 -23.80
N THR A 285 -24.95 0.85 -23.75
CA THR A 285 -24.53 1.63 -24.90
C THR A 285 -23.41 2.54 -24.50
N SER A 286 -22.28 2.39 -25.17
CA SER A 286 -21.07 3.18 -25.00
C SER A 286 -21.38 4.66 -25.23
N ILE A 287 -21.36 5.48 -24.19
CA ILE A 287 -21.49 6.93 -24.29
C ILE A 287 -20.17 7.57 -23.93
N SER A 288 -19.60 8.27 -24.87
CA SER A 288 -18.51 9.21 -24.72
C SER A 288 -18.83 10.24 -23.64
N ILE A 289 -17.99 10.33 -22.62
CA ILE A 289 -18.12 11.32 -21.55
C ILE A 289 -17.69 12.69 -22.11
N PRO A 290 -18.52 13.73 -22.00
CA PRO A 290 -18.13 15.07 -22.40
C PRO A 290 -17.01 15.60 -21.51
N SER A 291 -15.98 16.13 -22.12
CA SER A 291 -14.88 16.88 -21.51
C SER A 291 -15.39 18.23 -20.98
N ILE A 292 -15.91 18.25 -19.73
CA ILE A 292 -16.18 19.49 -19.02
C ILE A 292 -15.42 19.47 -17.72
N LEU A 293 -14.16 19.83 -17.79
CA LEU A 293 -13.33 20.27 -16.63
C LEU A 293 -12.04 20.94 -17.18
N ASN A 294 -12.22 21.81 -18.17
CA ASN A 294 -11.17 22.74 -18.56
C ASN A 294 -11.69 24.16 -18.35
N SER A 295 -11.69 24.62 -17.13
CA SER A 295 -11.64 26.05 -16.81
C SER A 295 -11.62 26.26 -15.29
N VAL A 296 -10.49 26.02 -14.67
CA VAL A 296 -10.00 26.82 -13.54
C VAL A 296 -8.50 26.91 -13.71
N SER A 297 -8.09 27.92 -14.44
CA SER A 297 -6.73 28.43 -14.38
C SER A 297 -6.63 29.28 -13.11
N THR A 298 -6.07 28.70 -12.07
CA THR A 298 -5.51 29.49 -10.96
C THR A 298 -4.02 29.23 -10.94
N GLU A 299 -3.25 30.25 -11.24
CA GLU A 299 -1.82 30.31 -10.95
C GLU A 299 -1.64 30.15 -9.44
N GLY A 300 -1.49 28.89 -8.99
CA GLY A 300 -1.20 28.56 -7.62
C GLY A 300 0.30 28.66 -7.38
N ALA A 301 0.68 29.50 -6.45
CA ALA A 301 2.04 29.58 -5.94
C ALA A 301 2.56 28.19 -5.57
N ALA A 302 3.78 27.87 -6.03
CA ALA A 302 4.44 26.61 -5.71
C ALA A 302 4.56 26.45 -4.18
N TYR A 303 3.92 25.42 -3.63
CA TYR A 303 4.06 25.07 -2.23
C TYR A 303 5.50 24.60 -1.99
N ARG A 304 6.23 25.31 -1.16
CA ARG A 304 7.51 24.86 -0.60
C ARG A 304 7.21 24.22 0.75
N PRO A 305 7.42 22.90 0.94
CA PRO A 305 7.26 22.28 2.24
C PRO A 305 8.22 22.95 3.23
N ARG A 306 7.70 23.45 4.34
CA ARG A 306 8.52 23.91 5.46
C ARG A 306 8.99 22.68 6.23
N TYR A 307 10.11 22.11 5.82
CA TYR A 307 10.82 21.13 6.66
C TYR A 307 11.48 21.89 7.81
N GLY A 308 11.02 21.64 9.02
CA GLY A 308 11.76 22.01 10.24
C GLY A 308 13.09 21.26 10.24
N HIS A 309 14.17 22.01 10.10
CA HIS A 309 15.55 21.69 10.37
C HIS A 309 15.94 20.20 10.58
N LEU A 310 15.99 19.42 9.52
CA LEU A 310 16.84 18.24 9.42
C LEU A 310 17.72 18.40 8.18
N ARG A 311 19.02 18.63 8.40
CA ARG A 311 20.02 18.60 7.33
C ARG A 311 20.17 17.15 6.88
N LEU A 312 19.49 16.77 5.79
CA LEU A 312 19.65 15.47 5.15
C LEU A 312 20.67 15.57 4.03
N THR A 313 21.74 14.81 4.17
CA THR A 313 22.89 14.77 3.24
C THR A 313 22.70 13.77 2.08
N ASN A 314 21.48 13.28 1.80
CA ASN A 314 21.20 12.39 0.67
C ASN A 314 19.92 12.78 -0.07
N MET A 315 20.05 13.74 -1.01
CA MET A 315 18.94 14.27 -1.81
C MET A 315 18.26 13.26 -2.77
N ARG A 316 18.84 12.09 -3.03
CA ARG A 316 18.31 11.15 -4.02
C ARG A 316 17.12 10.31 -3.52
N GLY A 317 17.15 9.86 -2.28
CA GLY A 317 16.05 9.10 -1.67
C GLY A 317 14.80 9.98 -1.48
N GLU A 318 15.00 11.20 -1.01
CA GLU A 318 13.92 12.17 -0.77
C GLU A 318 13.10 12.48 -2.04
N SER A 319 13.78 12.67 -3.18
CA SER A 319 13.09 12.93 -4.47
C SER A 319 12.23 11.75 -4.92
N LEU A 320 12.66 10.51 -4.69
CA LEU A 320 11.91 9.32 -5.06
C LEU A 320 10.64 9.17 -4.22
N GLU A 321 10.73 9.41 -2.93
CA GLU A 321 9.56 9.31 -2.04
C GLU A 321 8.55 10.44 -2.28
N ILE A 322 9.00 11.62 -2.63
CA ILE A 322 8.14 12.71 -3.10
C ILE A 322 7.37 12.29 -4.36
N ILE A 323 8.05 11.64 -5.31
CA ILE A 323 7.43 11.13 -6.54
C ILE A 323 6.42 10.02 -6.22
N ARG A 324 6.76 9.08 -5.35
CA ARG A 324 5.86 8.02 -4.90
C ARG A 324 4.63 8.58 -4.22
N PHE A 325 4.83 9.51 -3.29
CA PHE A 325 3.74 10.21 -2.62
C PHE A 325 2.81 10.91 -3.61
N ALA A 326 3.37 11.70 -4.54
CA ALA A 326 2.61 12.41 -5.55
C ALA A 326 1.80 11.45 -6.44
N ALA A 327 2.42 10.37 -6.90
CA ALA A 327 1.75 9.36 -7.70
C ALA A 327 0.62 8.66 -6.95
N GLY A 328 0.86 8.28 -5.69
CA GLY A 328 -0.16 7.67 -4.81
C GLY A 328 -1.36 8.59 -4.60
N ASN A 329 -1.13 9.90 -4.51
CA ASN A 329 -2.16 10.92 -4.32
C ASN A 329 -2.67 11.52 -5.65
N ARG A 330 -2.24 11.03 -6.82
CA ARG A 330 -2.64 11.51 -8.15
C ARG A 330 -2.32 12.99 -8.38
N LEU A 331 -1.15 13.42 -7.89
CA LEU A 331 -0.66 14.80 -7.99
C LEU A 331 0.49 14.89 -8.99
N CYS A 332 0.53 15.97 -9.77
CA CYS A 332 1.67 16.26 -10.62
C CYS A 332 2.90 16.62 -9.80
N VAL A 333 4.06 16.34 -10.36
CA VAL A 333 5.39 16.66 -9.79
C VAL A 333 6.11 17.63 -10.70
N ASP A 334 6.68 18.68 -10.13
CA ASP A 334 7.69 19.49 -10.79
C ASP A 334 9.04 18.80 -10.61
N LEU A 335 9.52 18.20 -11.69
CA LEU A 335 10.72 17.36 -11.75
C LEU A 335 11.89 18.12 -12.33
N GLY A 336 12.94 18.35 -11.52
CA GLY A 336 14.24 18.85 -11.99
C GLY A 336 15.03 17.71 -12.63
N TYR A 337 15.36 17.86 -13.92
CA TYR A 337 16.06 16.84 -14.68
C TYR A 337 16.89 17.47 -15.80
N GLN A 338 18.21 17.25 -15.80
CA GLN A 338 19.15 17.81 -16.77
C GLN A 338 19.02 19.33 -16.90
N GLY A 339 19.09 20.03 -15.77
CA GLY A 339 19.08 21.49 -15.69
C GLY A 339 17.75 22.17 -16.04
N SER A 340 16.66 21.42 -16.20
CA SER A 340 15.34 22.00 -16.50
C SER A 340 14.24 21.37 -15.67
N THR A 341 13.24 22.18 -15.28
CA THR A 341 12.07 21.74 -14.53
C THR A 341 10.93 21.38 -15.48
N ARG A 342 10.26 20.25 -15.22
CA ARG A 342 9.15 19.74 -16.03
C ARG A 342 8.03 19.30 -15.12
N ARG A 343 6.82 19.71 -15.41
CA ARG A 343 5.64 19.19 -14.72
C ARG A 343 5.23 17.87 -15.33
N VAL A 344 5.19 16.81 -14.50
CA VAL A 344 4.91 15.46 -14.93
C VAL A 344 3.86 14.78 -14.04
N GLU A 345 3.09 13.87 -14.65
CA GLU A 345 2.19 12.94 -13.99
C GLU A 345 2.96 11.63 -13.77
N PRO A 346 3.36 11.27 -12.55
CA PRO A 346 4.15 10.06 -12.28
C PRO A 346 3.28 8.79 -12.32
N TYR A 347 3.74 7.73 -13.03
CA TYR A 347 2.96 6.51 -13.20
C TYR A 347 3.64 5.25 -12.69
N SER A 348 4.91 5.02 -13.02
CA SER A 348 5.54 3.76 -12.64
C SER A 348 7.05 3.85 -12.51
N LEU A 349 7.58 3.02 -11.61
CA LEU A 349 9.00 2.76 -11.47
C LEU A 349 9.33 1.41 -12.09
N ARG A 350 10.41 1.34 -12.88
CA ARG A 350 10.86 0.12 -13.54
C ARG A 350 12.36 0.00 -13.43
N GLU A 351 12.83 -1.19 -13.11
CA GLU A 351 14.25 -1.50 -13.10
C GLU A 351 14.70 -1.96 -14.48
N THR A 352 15.78 -1.37 -14.99
CA THR A 352 16.41 -1.81 -16.24
C THR A 352 17.26 -3.06 -16.02
N GLN A 353 17.59 -3.80 -17.10
CA GLN A 353 18.50 -4.94 -17.02
C GLN A 353 19.88 -4.60 -16.43
N ALA A 354 20.26 -3.31 -16.46
CA ALA A 354 21.50 -2.79 -15.90
C ALA A 354 21.34 -2.31 -14.43
N GLY A 355 20.21 -2.59 -13.76
CA GLY A 355 19.95 -2.19 -12.37
C GLY A 355 19.58 -0.71 -12.18
N ASN A 356 19.37 0.07 -13.26
CA ASN A 356 18.96 1.45 -13.13
C ASN A 356 17.43 1.54 -12.97
N ILE A 357 16.96 2.41 -12.10
CA ILE A 357 15.53 2.69 -11.94
C ILE A 357 15.10 3.80 -12.89
N LEU A 358 14.03 3.56 -13.65
CA LEU A 358 13.37 4.53 -14.52
C LEU A 358 12.00 4.90 -13.95
N LEU A 359 11.74 6.19 -13.82
CA LEU A 359 10.42 6.74 -13.63
C LEU A 359 9.74 6.92 -14.99
N TYR A 360 8.64 6.22 -15.23
CA TYR A 360 7.75 6.53 -16.35
C TYR A 360 6.73 7.57 -15.90
N ALA A 361 6.71 8.70 -16.61
CA ALA A 361 5.79 9.80 -16.32
C ALA A 361 5.25 10.41 -17.62
N VAL A 362 4.12 11.07 -17.54
CA VAL A 362 3.51 11.81 -18.65
C VAL A 362 3.78 13.29 -18.41
N LYS A 363 4.30 14.00 -19.43
CA LYS A 363 4.40 15.45 -19.38
C LYS A 363 3.00 16.06 -19.32
N SER A 364 2.70 16.81 -18.28
CA SER A 364 1.36 17.38 -18.06
C SER A 364 0.91 18.28 -19.21
N GLN A 365 1.83 19.02 -19.83
CA GLN A 365 1.54 19.95 -20.92
C GLN A 365 1.28 19.28 -22.28
N THR A 366 2.03 18.22 -22.61
CA THR A 366 1.98 17.59 -23.94
C THR A 366 1.28 16.25 -23.98
N GLY A 367 1.07 15.63 -22.81
CA GLY A 367 0.54 14.27 -22.72
C GLY A 367 1.51 13.18 -23.18
N GLU A 368 2.78 13.50 -23.41
CA GLU A 368 3.81 12.59 -23.89
C GLU A 368 4.40 11.76 -22.76
N ILE A 369 4.46 10.43 -22.93
CA ILE A 369 5.13 9.53 -21.98
C ILE A 369 6.64 9.68 -22.13
N ARG A 370 7.34 9.80 -21.01
CA ARG A 370 8.79 9.83 -20.92
C ARG A 370 9.30 8.95 -19.78
N GLY A 371 10.47 8.34 -20.01
CA GLY A 371 11.26 7.66 -18.98
C GLY A 371 12.36 8.59 -18.46
N TYR A 372 12.40 8.75 -17.15
CA TYR A 372 13.42 9.54 -16.45
C TYR A 372 14.26 8.60 -15.58
N ARG A 373 15.57 8.63 -15.73
CA ARG A 373 16.46 7.88 -14.82
C ARG A 373 16.41 8.53 -13.43
N VAL A 374 16.06 7.73 -12.43
CA VAL A 374 15.90 8.22 -11.04
C VAL A 374 17.21 8.78 -10.49
N ASP A 375 18.36 8.16 -10.83
CA ASP A 375 19.69 8.63 -10.43
C ASP A 375 20.11 9.97 -11.04
N LYS A 376 19.38 10.46 -12.06
CA LYS A 376 19.59 11.75 -12.73
C LYS A 376 18.54 12.80 -12.39
N ILE A 377 17.63 12.48 -11.48
CA ILE A 377 16.67 13.46 -10.97
C ILE A 377 17.40 14.35 -9.97
N GLU A 378 17.37 15.67 -10.25
CA GLU A 378 18.05 16.69 -9.47
C GLU A 378 17.17 17.18 -8.31
N SER A 379 15.86 17.26 -8.54
CA SER A 379 14.85 17.66 -7.55
C SER A 379 13.47 17.14 -7.91
N ALA A 380 12.61 16.99 -6.92
CA ALA A 380 11.20 16.73 -7.10
C ALA A 380 10.41 17.59 -6.11
N SER A 381 9.32 18.19 -6.55
CA SER A 381 8.38 18.89 -5.66
C SER A 381 6.95 18.56 -6.04
N VAL A 382 6.12 18.23 -5.04
CA VAL A 382 4.71 17.96 -5.25
C VAL A 382 3.99 19.26 -5.59
N THR A 383 3.06 19.19 -6.53
CA THR A 383 2.19 20.31 -6.87
C THR A 383 0.77 20.03 -6.37
N ASN A 384 -0.07 21.07 -6.29
CA ASN A 384 -1.50 20.91 -5.99
C ASN A 384 -2.31 20.46 -7.22
N GLN A 385 -1.66 20.30 -8.39
CA GLN A 385 -2.35 19.90 -9.61
C GLN A 385 -2.64 18.41 -9.60
N VAL A 386 -3.92 18.07 -9.56
CA VAL A 386 -4.40 16.69 -9.66
C VAL A 386 -4.38 16.26 -11.11
N PHE A 387 -3.94 15.04 -11.40
CA PHE A 387 -4.11 14.42 -12.71
C PHE A 387 -5.10 13.26 -12.65
N ARG A 388 -5.83 13.07 -13.74
CA ARG A 388 -6.66 11.87 -13.91
C ARG A 388 -5.80 10.78 -14.55
N PRO A 389 -5.62 9.63 -13.89
CA PRO A 389 -4.76 8.59 -14.42
C PRO A 389 -5.22 8.09 -15.79
N ARG A 390 -4.29 8.00 -16.72
CA ARG A 390 -4.45 7.41 -18.08
C ARG A 390 -3.91 5.99 -18.14
N TYR A 391 -3.06 5.63 -17.16
CA TYR A 391 -2.40 4.36 -17.02
C TYR A 391 -2.47 3.92 -15.57
N LEU A 392 -2.25 2.61 -15.31
CA LEU A 392 -2.10 2.12 -13.94
C LEU A 392 -0.89 2.78 -13.27
N VAL A 393 -1.07 3.17 -12.01
CA VAL A 393 0.00 3.73 -11.18
C VAL A 393 0.65 2.59 -10.41
N GLU A 394 1.88 2.25 -10.78
CA GLU A 394 2.65 1.12 -10.23
C GLU A 394 4.04 1.64 -9.80
N LEU A 395 4.24 1.83 -8.51
CA LEU A 395 5.40 2.51 -7.97
C LEU A 395 6.44 1.60 -7.30
N SER A 396 6.19 0.29 -7.31
CA SER A 396 7.18 -0.69 -6.85
C SER A 396 8.30 -0.85 -7.88
N PRO A 397 9.58 -0.78 -7.48
CA PRO A 397 10.70 -0.98 -8.39
C PRO A 397 10.89 -2.44 -8.83
N SER A 398 10.17 -3.38 -8.20
CA SER A 398 10.35 -4.84 -8.40
C SER A 398 9.72 -5.41 -9.67
N SER A 399 8.97 -4.63 -10.44
CA SER A 399 8.31 -5.13 -11.65
C SER A 399 9.23 -5.06 -12.89
N GLN A 400 9.10 -6.06 -13.78
CA GLN A 400 9.84 -6.12 -15.04
C GLN A 400 9.61 -4.86 -15.90
N LEU A 401 10.63 -4.50 -16.69
CA LEU A 401 10.64 -3.32 -17.56
C LEU A 401 9.53 -3.40 -18.60
N SER A 402 8.43 -2.72 -18.38
CA SER A 402 7.33 -2.55 -19.33
C SER A 402 6.79 -1.13 -19.24
N ALA A 403 6.30 -0.59 -20.37
CA ALA A 403 5.60 0.69 -20.34
C ALA A 403 4.38 0.61 -19.41
N PRO A 404 3.92 1.72 -18.82
CA PRO A 404 2.71 1.76 -18.00
C PRO A 404 1.52 1.16 -18.75
N ARG A 405 0.73 0.31 -18.09
CA ARG A 405 -0.44 -0.34 -18.70
C ARG A 405 -1.61 0.64 -18.82
N ARG A 406 -2.36 0.53 -19.90
CA ARG A 406 -3.64 1.25 -20.05
C ARG A 406 -4.72 0.60 -19.21
N PHE A 407 -5.69 1.39 -18.75
CA PHE A 407 -6.91 0.86 -18.14
C PHE A 407 -7.64 -0.09 -19.11
N GLY A 408 -8.02 -1.26 -18.63
CA GLY A 408 -8.72 -2.27 -19.41
C GLY A 408 -7.86 -3.33 -20.07
N ASP A 409 -6.52 -3.24 -20.01
CA ASP A 409 -5.62 -4.31 -20.45
C ASP A 409 -5.55 -5.44 -19.41
N THR A 410 -6.51 -6.38 -19.49
CA THR A 410 -6.57 -7.57 -18.61
C THR A 410 -5.63 -8.71 -19.04
N SER A 411 -4.75 -8.48 -20.02
CA SER A 411 -3.94 -9.53 -20.67
C SER A 411 -2.81 -10.11 -19.82
N SER A 412 -2.71 -9.83 -18.52
CA SER A 412 -1.68 -10.39 -17.65
C SER A 412 -2.06 -10.70 -16.20
N LEU A 413 -3.36 -10.82 -15.89
CA LEU A 413 -3.77 -11.54 -14.69
C LEU A 413 -3.69 -13.02 -15.02
N GLY A 414 -2.67 -13.70 -14.48
CA GLY A 414 -2.41 -15.11 -14.69
C GLY A 414 -3.55 -16.01 -14.21
N LEU A 415 -4.53 -16.21 -15.08
CA LEU A 415 -5.46 -17.33 -14.96
C LEU A 415 -4.75 -18.58 -15.54
N PRO A 416 -4.85 -19.75 -14.89
CA PRO A 416 -4.27 -20.97 -15.40
C PRO A 416 -4.89 -21.30 -16.76
N ARG A 417 -4.08 -21.34 -17.81
CA ARG A 417 -4.51 -21.85 -19.11
C ARG A 417 -4.91 -23.31 -18.94
N ARG A 418 -6.18 -23.63 -19.23
CA ARG A 418 -6.61 -24.99 -19.48
C ARG A 418 -5.80 -25.56 -20.63
N SER A 419 -5.23 -26.74 -20.39
CA SER A 419 -4.56 -27.57 -21.37
C SER A 419 -5.52 -27.94 -22.50
N GLY A 420 -5.17 -27.62 -23.73
CA GLY A 420 -5.91 -28.02 -24.92
C GLY A 420 -5.21 -27.55 -26.19
N GLU A 421 -4.54 -28.51 -26.80
CA GLU A 421 -4.15 -28.61 -28.22
C GLU A 421 -3.04 -27.74 -28.80
N SER A 422 -2.08 -28.51 -29.27
CA SER A 422 -0.90 -28.22 -30.04
C SER A 422 -1.21 -27.63 -31.42
N MET A 423 -0.50 -26.54 -31.78
CA MET A 423 -0.02 -26.35 -33.14
C MET A 423 1.40 -25.77 -33.12
N ARG A 424 2.31 -26.56 -33.65
CA ARG A 424 3.71 -26.25 -33.88
C ARG A 424 3.83 -25.16 -34.96
N SER A 425 4.51 -24.07 -34.64
CA SER A 425 5.29 -23.36 -35.66
C SER A 425 6.70 -23.15 -35.12
N LYS A 426 7.66 -23.82 -35.75
CA LYS A 426 9.10 -23.60 -35.58
C LYS A 426 9.44 -22.22 -36.16
N SER A 427 9.88 -21.29 -35.35
CA SER A 427 10.72 -20.19 -35.80
C SER A 427 12.04 -20.24 -35.04
N THR A 428 13.08 -20.69 -35.72
CA THR A 428 14.46 -20.54 -35.29
C THR A 428 14.83 -19.06 -35.28
N ARG A 429 14.94 -18.49 -34.07
CA ARG A 429 15.66 -17.24 -33.86
C ARG A 429 16.93 -17.56 -33.08
N ASN A 430 18.07 -17.47 -33.75
CA ASN A 430 19.39 -17.40 -33.12
C ASN A 430 19.43 -16.20 -32.17
N SER A 431 19.42 -16.43 -30.86
CA SER A 431 19.67 -15.42 -29.85
C SER A 431 21.17 -15.35 -29.59
N SER A 432 21.83 -14.42 -30.27
CA SER A 432 23.21 -14.01 -29.97
C SER A 432 23.19 -13.05 -28.79
N GLY A 433 23.12 -13.54 -27.57
CA GLY A 433 23.22 -12.76 -26.33
C GLY A 433 24.13 -13.46 -25.32
N PRO A 434 24.70 -12.75 -24.34
CA PRO A 434 25.56 -13.35 -23.32
C PRO A 434 24.84 -14.47 -22.58
N LYS A 435 25.54 -15.60 -22.36
CA LYS A 435 25.05 -16.73 -21.57
C LYS A 435 25.80 -16.79 -20.24
N HIS A 436 25.09 -17.02 -19.17
CA HIS A 436 25.63 -17.07 -17.81
C HIS A 436 25.72 -18.52 -17.35
N GLN A 437 26.87 -18.92 -16.80
CA GLN A 437 27.06 -20.25 -16.23
C GLN A 437 26.92 -20.21 -14.70
N PHE A 438 26.11 -21.15 -14.20
CA PHE A 438 25.90 -21.37 -12.77
C PHE A 438 26.23 -22.79 -12.40
N LYS A 439 26.90 -23.00 -11.27
CA LYS A 439 27.27 -24.34 -10.78
C LYS A 439 26.42 -24.63 -9.53
N CYS A 440 25.76 -25.79 -9.54
CA CYS A 440 24.95 -26.22 -8.40
C CYS A 440 25.84 -26.36 -7.15
N SER A 441 25.43 -25.71 -6.06
CA SER A 441 26.15 -25.74 -4.78
C SER A 441 26.22 -27.17 -4.17
N TYR A 442 25.26 -28.03 -4.52
CA TYR A 442 25.13 -29.36 -3.94
C TYR A 442 25.86 -30.45 -4.75
N CYS A 443 25.64 -30.53 -6.07
CA CYS A 443 26.21 -31.61 -6.91
C CYS A 443 27.28 -31.16 -7.90
N GLY A 444 27.60 -29.88 -7.95
CA GLY A 444 28.63 -29.31 -8.83
C GLY A 444 28.28 -29.28 -10.31
N LYS A 445 27.05 -29.67 -10.74
CA LYS A 445 26.62 -29.62 -12.12
C LYS A 445 26.51 -28.17 -12.61
N VAL A 446 27.00 -27.93 -13.84
CA VAL A 446 27.00 -26.60 -14.45
C VAL A 446 25.77 -26.42 -15.34
N PHE A 447 25.13 -25.28 -15.26
CA PHE A 447 23.95 -24.87 -16.04
C PHE A 447 24.27 -23.57 -16.78
N THR A 448 23.92 -23.53 -18.07
CA THR A 448 24.07 -22.31 -18.88
C THR A 448 22.67 -21.71 -19.11
N LYS A 449 22.51 -20.45 -18.80
CA LYS A 449 21.26 -19.72 -18.92
C LYS A 449 21.45 -18.43 -19.74
N SER A 450 20.43 -18.02 -20.46
CA SER A 450 20.36 -16.74 -21.16
C SER A 450 20.06 -15.55 -20.24
N THR A 451 19.60 -15.84 -19.02
CA THR A 451 19.32 -14.83 -17.99
C THR A 451 20.16 -15.08 -16.75
N TYR A 452 20.57 -14.02 -16.07
CA TYR A 452 21.29 -14.12 -14.80
C TYR A 452 20.32 -14.52 -13.71
N SER A 453 20.36 -15.81 -13.31
CA SER A 453 19.48 -16.33 -12.25
C SER A 453 20.17 -17.49 -11.54
N THR A 454 20.29 -17.41 -10.24
CA THR A 454 20.90 -18.43 -9.37
C THR A 454 19.98 -19.64 -9.13
N SER A 455 18.66 -19.51 -9.39
CA SER A 455 17.69 -20.59 -9.22
C SER A 455 17.91 -21.70 -10.24
N LEU A 456 18.02 -22.94 -9.82
CA LEU A 456 18.23 -24.14 -10.69
C LEU A 456 16.97 -24.98 -10.77
N ASN A 457 16.62 -25.39 -11.99
CA ASN A 457 15.55 -26.37 -12.19
C ASN A 457 15.88 -27.71 -11.53
N PRO A 458 14.88 -28.55 -11.18
CA PRO A 458 15.09 -29.91 -10.72
C PRO A 458 16.03 -30.68 -11.68
N HIS A 459 17.06 -31.28 -11.12
CA HIS A 459 18.08 -31.98 -11.91
C HIS A 459 18.63 -33.21 -11.19
N LYS A 460 19.29 -34.05 -11.93
CA LYS A 460 19.98 -35.22 -11.39
C LYS A 460 21.49 -34.95 -11.26
N ASN A 461 22.11 -35.50 -10.21
CA ASN A 461 23.55 -35.46 -10.01
C ASN A 461 24.29 -36.36 -11.07
N LYS A 462 25.62 -36.41 -11.00
CA LYS A 462 26.42 -37.19 -11.93
C LYS A 462 26.12 -38.71 -11.87
N SER A 463 25.61 -39.21 -10.77
CA SER A 463 25.24 -40.62 -10.56
C SER A 463 23.77 -40.90 -10.91
N GLY A 464 23.04 -39.96 -11.51
CA GLY A 464 21.67 -40.17 -11.98
C GLY A 464 20.57 -39.95 -10.91
N TRP A 465 20.93 -39.69 -9.64
CA TRP A 465 19.98 -39.45 -8.54
C TRP A 465 19.48 -38.01 -8.52
N ALA A 466 18.24 -37.82 -8.05
CA ALA A 466 17.66 -36.50 -7.90
C ALA A 466 18.53 -35.64 -6.96
N CYS A 467 18.95 -34.46 -7.43
CA CYS A 467 19.73 -33.53 -6.63
C CYS A 467 18.80 -32.59 -5.87
N PRO A 468 18.97 -32.42 -4.55
CA PRO A 468 18.17 -31.47 -3.77
C PRO A 468 18.54 -30.00 -4.02
N GLY A 469 19.70 -29.73 -4.64
CA GLY A 469 20.16 -28.36 -4.90
C GLY A 469 19.24 -27.63 -5.86
N ARG A 470 18.78 -26.44 -5.44
CA ARG A 470 17.93 -25.52 -6.20
C ARG A 470 18.60 -24.18 -6.46
N ILE A 471 19.78 -23.96 -5.87
CA ILE A 471 20.55 -22.72 -5.98
C ILE A 471 21.92 -23.05 -6.59
N GLY A 472 22.34 -22.24 -7.56
CA GLY A 472 23.67 -22.27 -8.16
C GLY A 472 24.44 -20.98 -7.90
N TYR A 473 25.74 -21.08 -7.71
CA TYR A 473 26.60 -19.92 -7.72
C TYR A 473 27.11 -19.61 -9.13
N PHE A 474 27.22 -18.34 -9.41
CA PHE A 474 27.72 -17.84 -10.69
C PHE A 474 29.18 -18.26 -10.94
N VAL A 475 29.47 -18.70 -12.14
CA VAL A 475 30.83 -19.10 -12.53
C VAL A 475 31.44 -18.11 -13.50
N LYS A 476 30.76 -17.83 -14.62
CA LYS A 476 31.23 -16.90 -15.67
C LYS A 476 30.11 -16.54 -16.64
N THR A 477 30.33 -15.46 -17.37
CA THR A 477 29.51 -15.10 -18.54
C THR A 477 30.28 -15.52 -19.82
N ILE A 478 29.57 -16.11 -20.77
CA ILE A 478 30.07 -16.49 -22.10
C ILE A 478 29.37 -15.57 -23.10
N TYR A 479 30.12 -14.87 -23.92
CA TYR A 479 29.66 -13.95 -24.97
C TYR A 479 29.58 -14.66 -26.30
#